data_33e3e86428fd28b177b89ada4a6974a9
#
_entry.id   33e3e86428fd28b177b89ada4a6974a9
#
_cell.length_a   1.000
_cell.length_b   1.000
_cell.length_c   1.000
_cell.angle_alpha   90.00
_cell.angle_beta   90.00
_cell.angle_gamma   90.00
#
_symmetry.space_group_name_H-M   'P 1'
#
loop_
_entity.id
_entity.type
_entity.pdbx_description
1 polymer ?
#
loop_
_entity_poly.entity_id
_entity_poly.type
_entity_poly.pdbx_seq_one_letter_code
_entity_poly.pdbx_strand_id
1 'polypeptide(L)'
;MYDTLTIIDYAIKHNNNAAAARRYHTSRQNVKRWRDRYDGTWDSLKNQSTRPHSHPAQHTQEELDLIQCKYQRYGHEGLAEVYVQCKKAGYIRSYDSMCKQIREHGWNKTEKVAKKKYPKSTWKPDIVTYPGEKVQIDIKYVPMDCLKFDTHGIRYYQITAIDEYSRKRYCEIVDEKSVTHTASFLIKLEDGLGFKVTTVQTDNGREFTNDPAVTTKLTLFEEILQEKGIDYKNTRPYSPWQNGIVERSHREDGERFYNRREFSNIEALKKAHRRYINRGNNIHRKVLEFKSPNEIVEEYFSNKAA
;
A
#
# COMPACT_ATOMS: atom_id res chain seq x y z
N MET A 1 43.83 26.57 0.58
CA MET A 1 42.79 27.45 -0.05
C MET A 1 42.64 28.64 0.85
N TYR A 2 42.84 29.85 0.35
CA TYR A 2 42.71 31.05 1.19
C TYR A 2 41.25 31.31 1.56
N ASP A 3 41.03 31.75 2.79
CA ASP A 3 39.70 32.11 3.28
C ASP A 3 39.16 33.35 2.55
N THR A 4 37.89 33.36 2.17
CA THR A 4 37.25 34.48 1.46
C THR A 4 37.37 35.80 2.21
N LEU A 5 37.37 35.77 3.55
CA LEU A 5 37.56 36.93 4.39
C LEU A 5 38.92 37.55 4.19
N THR A 6 40.00 36.77 4.19
CA THR A 6 41.38 37.24 3.95
C THR A 6 41.53 37.97 2.61
N ILE A 7 40.83 37.47 1.57
CA ILE A 7 40.84 38.09 0.24
C ILE A 7 40.13 39.44 0.24
N ILE A 8 39.01 39.53 0.96
CA ILE A 8 38.22 40.77 1.08
C ILE A 8 38.99 41.83 1.91
N ASP A 9 39.55 41.45 3.06
CA ASP A 9 40.32 42.34 3.90
C ASP A 9 41.51 42.95 3.14
N TYR A 10 42.20 42.14 2.34
CA TYR A 10 43.25 42.62 1.46
C TYR A 10 42.71 43.59 0.40
N ALA A 11 41.58 43.27 -0.23
CA ALA A 11 40.96 44.12 -1.24
C ALA A 11 40.46 45.45 -0.67
N ILE A 12 39.95 45.45 0.56
CA ILE A 12 39.52 46.67 1.27
C ILE A 12 40.73 47.50 1.67
N LYS A 13 41.74 46.88 2.32
CA LYS A 13 42.95 47.58 2.80
C LYS A 13 43.71 48.29 1.69
N HIS A 14 43.77 47.68 0.49
CA HIS A 14 44.51 48.25 -0.64
C HIS A 14 43.58 48.94 -1.66
N ASN A 15 42.30 48.96 -1.41
CA ASN A 15 41.25 49.49 -2.28
C ASN A 15 41.42 49.01 -3.74
N ASN A 16 41.88 47.75 -3.94
CA ASN A 16 42.21 47.23 -5.25
C ASN A 16 41.82 45.74 -5.42
N ASN A 17 40.64 45.53 -6.03
CA ASN A 17 40.12 44.18 -6.30
C ASN A 17 40.99 43.36 -7.29
N ALA A 18 41.68 44.03 -8.21
CA ALA A 18 42.54 43.35 -9.20
C ALA A 18 43.86 42.85 -8.54
N ALA A 19 44.43 43.63 -7.61
CA ALA A 19 45.59 43.20 -6.84
C ALA A 19 45.27 41.99 -5.95
N ALA A 20 44.11 42.03 -5.24
CA ALA A 20 43.64 40.92 -4.44
C ALA A 20 43.42 39.65 -5.33
N ALA A 21 42.77 39.79 -6.47
CA ALA A 21 42.53 38.68 -7.39
C ALA A 21 43.82 38.02 -7.87
N ARG A 22 44.85 38.80 -8.24
CA ARG A 22 46.19 38.27 -8.63
C ARG A 22 46.89 37.55 -7.48
N ARG A 23 46.89 38.17 -6.28
CA ARG A 23 47.56 37.62 -5.11
C ARG A 23 46.98 36.28 -4.66
N TYR A 24 45.68 36.14 -4.70
CA TYR A 24 44.97 34.96 -4.18
C TYR A 24 44.43 34.02 -5.24
N HIS A 25 44.89 34.19 -6.49
CA HIS A 25 44.55 33.33 -7.65
C HIS A 25 43.03 33.17 -7.85
N THR A 26 42.28 34.29 -7.79
CA THR A 26 40.84 34.32 -8.05
C THR A 26 40.49 35.37 -9.12
N SER A 27 39.23 35.46 -9.52
CA SER A 27 38.82 36.47 -10.48
C SER A 27 38.47 37.81 -9.81
N ARG A 28 38.76 38.92 -10.52
CA ARG A 28 38.40 40.27 -10.08
C ARG A 28 36.90 40.40 -9.81
N GLN A 29 36.09 39.70 -10.59
CA GLN A 29 34.63 39.69 -10.44
C GLN A 29 34.17 38.98 -9.17
N ASN A 30 34.83 37.88 -8.79
CA ASN A 30 34.56 37.21 -7.52
C ASN A 30 34.89 38.12 -6.32
N VAL A 31 36.09 38.77 -6.32
CA VAL A 31 36.49 39.70 -5.26
C VAL A 31 35.49 40.85 -5.17
N LYS A 32 35.07 41.42 -6.32
CA LYS A 32 34.04 42.47 -6.33
C LYS A 32 32.74 41.99 -5.71
N ARG A 33 32.24 40.85 -6.17
CA ARG A 33 30.98 40.26 -5.69
C ARG A 33 31.00 39.96 -4.18
N TRP A 34 32.11 39.47 -3.67
CA TRP A 34 32.29 39.24 -2.23
C TRP A 34 32.36 40.54 -1.45
N ARG A 35 33.11 41.55 -1.93
CA ARG A 35 33.24 42.86 -1.33
C ARG A 35 31.91 43.60 -1.29
N ASP A 36 31.13 43.57 -2.38
CA ASP A 36 29.83 44.23 -2.48
C ASP A 36 28.79 43.61 -1.52
N ARG A 37 28.98 42.33 -1.15
CA ARG A 37 28.11 41.59 -0.24
C ARG A 37 28.55 41.63 1.21
N TYR A 38 29.80 41.96 1.48
CA TYR A 38 30.40 41.95 2.82
C TYR A 38 29.86 43.08 3.70
N ASP A 39 29.18 42.69 4.79
CA ASP A 39 28.60 43.62 5.79
C ASP A 39 29.39 43.65 7.12
N GLY A 40 30.59 43.09 7.15
CA GLY A 40 31.40 42.93 8.35
C GLY A 40 31.23 41.58 9.05
N THR A 41 30.31 40.75 8.61
CA THR A 41 30.07 39.43 9.21
C THR A 41 30.51 38.31 8.28
N TRP A 42 30.94 37.16 8.87
CA TRP A 42 31.22 35.94 8.12
C TRP A 42 29.98 35.39 7.43
N ASP A 43 28.80 35.55 8.01
CA ASP A 43 27.54 35.03 7.46
C ASP A 43 27.16 35.67 6.13
N SER A 44 27.51 36.94 5.90
CA SER A 44 27.30 37.64 4.63
C SER A 44 28.09 37.01 3.47
N LEU A 45 29.17 36.28 3.76
CA LEU A 45 30.04 35.63 2.78
C LEU A 45 29.65 34.18 2.45
N LYS A 46 28.78 33.59 3.24
CA LYS A 46 28.27 32.24 2.95
C LYS A 46 27.63 32.18 1.58
N ASN A 47 27.78 31.03 0.92
CA ASN A 47 27.11 30.79 -0.38
C ASN A 47 25.60 30.89 -0.21
N GLN A 48 25.01 31.85 -0.88
CA GLN A 48 23.55 31.95 -0.93
C GLN A 48 22.98 30.91 -1.91
N SER A 49 21.82 30.39 -1.55
CA SER A 49 21.08 29.51 -2.45
C SER A 49 20.69 30.25 -3.73
N THR A 50 21.03 29.69 -4.88
CA THR A 50 20.58 30.20 -6.17
C THR A 50 19.21 29.65 -6.56
N ARG A 51 18.60 28.85 -5.68
CA ARG A 51 17.28 28.27 -5.91
C ARG A 51 16.23 29.39 -5.95
N PRO A 52 15.34 29.40 -6.95
CA PRO A 52 14.22 30.34 -6.99
C PRO A 52 13.38 30.27 -5.71
N HIS A 53 12.97 31.43 -5.19
CA HIS A 53 12.10 31.49 -4.00
C HIS A 53 10.71 30.93 -4.25
N SER A 54 10.22 31.00 -5.48
CA SER A 54 8.95 30.44 -5.92
C SER A 54 9.14 29.65 -7.23
N HIS A 55 8.28 28.65 -7.44
CA HIS A 55 8.26 27.87 -8.66
C HIS A 55 6.81 27.78 -9.17
N PRO A 56 6.53 27.97 -10.48
CA PRO A 56 5.17 27.93 -11.02
C PRO A 56 4.40 26.64 -10.69
N ALA A 57 5.11 25.52 -10.54
CA ALA A 57 4.53 24.23 -10.14
C ALA A 57 4.50 24.01 -8.62
N GLN A 58 4.79 25.02 -7.79
CA GLN A 58 4.68 24.90 -6.33
C GLN A 58 3.21 24.76 -5.93
N HIS A 59 2.92 23.92 -4.93
CA HIS A 59 1.58 23.83 -4.38
C HIS A 59 1.18 25.13 -3.69
N THR A 60 -0.09 25.50 -3.87
CA THR A 60 -0.68 26.60 -3.12
C THR A 60 -0.99 26.15 -1.68
N GLN A 61 -1.19 27.09 -0.77
CA GLN A 61 -1.56 26.77 0.61
C GLN A 61 -2.90 26.00 0.65
N GLU A 62 -3.86 26.40 -0.17
CA GLU A 62 -5.15 25.75 -0.28
C GLU A 62 -5.04 24.26 -0.73
N GLU A 63 -4.14 23.97 -1.68
CA GLU A 63 -3.86 22.60 -2.10
C GLU A 63 -3.21 21.78 -0.97
N LEU A 64 -2.31 22.38 -0.21
CA LEU A 64 -1.67 21.72 0.94
C LEU A 64 -2.69 21.42 2.05
N ASP A 65 -3.53 22.38 2.38
CA ASP A 65 -4.59 22.23 3.39
C ASP A 65 -5.60 21.15 2.98
N LEU A 66 -5.96 21.10 1.69
CA LEU A 66 -6.80 20.04 1.13
C LEU A 66 -6.16 18.67 1.29
N ILE A 67 -4.88 18.52 0.89
CA ILE A 67 -4.15 17.26 1.02
C ILE A 67 -4.10 16.83 2.49
N GLN A 68 -3.76 17.74 3.40
CA GLN A 68 -3.65 17.47 4.83
C GLN A 68 -4.99 17.00 5.41
N CYS A 69 -6.07 17.72 5.13
CA CYS A 69 -7.42 17.37 5.56
C CYS A 69 -7.84 15.97 5.07
N LYS A 70 -7.62 15.67 3.79
CA LYS A 70 -7.95 14.35 3.23
C LYS A 70 -7.03 13.26 3.78
N TYR A 71 -5.74 13.55 4.01
CA TYR A 71 -4.81 12.61 4.60
C TYR A 71 -5.18 12.26 6.05
N GLN A 72 -5.56 13.22 6.87
CA GLN A 72 -6.02 12.96 8.24
C GLN A 72 -7.24 12.04 8.26
N ARG A 73 -8.16 12.21 7.32
CA ARG A 73 -9.41 11.44 7.26
C ARG A 73 -9.24 10.06 6.64
N TYR A 74 -8.48 9.93 5.56
CA TYR A 74 -8.41 8.72 4.73
C TYR A 74 -7.02 8.06 4.68
N GLY A 75 -6.00 8.67 5.30
CA GLY A 75 -4.63 8.18 5.23
C GLY A 75 -4.44 6.75 5.75
N HIS A 76 -5.27 6.33 6.71
CA HIS A 76 -5.29 4.96 7.24
C HIS A 76 -5.76 3.92 6.20
N GLU A 77 -6.49 4.32 5.17
CA GLU A 77 -6.95 3.47 4.06
C GLU A 77 -5.92 3.39 2.92
N GLY A 78 -4.98 4.31 2.89
CA GLY A 78 -3.87 4.34 1.95
C GLY A 78 -3.86 5.59 1.07
N LEU A 79 -2.69 5.90 0.52
CA LEU A 79 -2.49 7.14 -0.26
C LEU A 79 -3.29 7.18 -1.57
N ALA A 80 -3.65 6.04 -2.15
CA ALA A 80 -4.49 6.01 -3.34
C ALA A 80 -5.90 6.53 -3.05
N GLU A 81 -6.48 6.14 -1.91
CA GLU A 81 -7.76 6.66 -1.45
C GLU A 81 -7.69 8.17 -1.19
N VAL A 82 -6.65 8.63 -0.48
CA VAL A 82 -6.42 10.07 -0.25
C VAL A 82 -6.39 10.82 -1.57
N TYR A 83 -5.67 10.30 -2.56
CA TYR A 83 -5.57 10.92 -3.88
C TYR A 83 -6.92 11.05 -4.58
N VAL A 84 -7.70 9.98 -4.62
CA VAL A 84 -9.04 10.01 -5.24
C VAL A 84 -9.95 11.01 -4.52
N GLN A 85 -9.90 11.07 -3.18
CA GLN A 85 -10.68 12.03 -2.41
C GLN A 85 -10.21 13.48 -2.63
N CYS A 86 -8.91 13.71 -2.88
CA CYS A 86 -8.39 15.01 -3.31
C CYS A 86 -8.89 15.35 -4.72
N LYS A 87 -8.83 14.40 -5.67
CA LYS A 87 -9.34 14.59 -7.04
C LYS A 87 -10.82 14.95 -7.06
N LYS A 88 -11.64 14.24 -6.27
CA LYS A 88 -13.08 14.55 -6.11
C LYS A 88 -13.34 15.95 -5.53
N ALA A 89 -12.36 16.51 -4.80
CA ALA A 89 -12.43 17.88 -4.25
C ALA A 89 -11.72 18.93 -5.12
N GLY A 90 -11.37 18.61 -6.39
CA GLY A 90 -10.80 19.57 -7.35
C GLY A 90 -9.26 19.60 -7.42
N TYR A 91 -8.55 18.69 -6.75
CA TYR A 91 -7.09 18.60 -6.88
C TYR A 91 -6.69 18.12 -8.27
N ILE A 92 -5.88 18.91 -8.99
CA ILE A 92 -5.56 18.64 -10.41
C ILE A 92 -4.19 17.96 -10.63
N ARG A 93 -3.29 18.03 -9.64
CA ARG A 93 -1.92 17.54 -9.80
C ARG A 93 -1.84 16.01 -9.71
N SER A 94 -0.65 15.48 -10.04
CA SER A 94 -0.42 14.02 -10.06
C SER A 94 -0.37 13.40 -8.66
N TYR A 95 -0.59 12.09 -8.61
CA TYR A 95 -0.45 11.26 -7.41
C TYR A 95 0.93 11.39 -6.77
N ASP A 96 2.00 11.35 -7.58
CA ASP A 96 3.37 11.40 -7.07
C ASP A 96 3.70 12.78 -6.49
N SER A 97 3.11 13.85 -7.08
CA SER A 97 3.22 15.22 -6.55
C SER A 97 2.58 15.33 -5.16
N MET A 98 1.37 14.79 -4.98
CA MET A 98 0.70 14.72 -3.67
C MET A 98 1.53 13.91 -2.66
N CYS A 99 2.00 12.73 -3.04
CA CYS A 99 2.82 11.87 -2.16
C CYS A 99 4.13 12.55 -1.75
N LYS A 100 4.71 13.38 -2.62
CA LYS A 100 5.88 14.18 -2.31
C LYS A 100 5.58 15.18 -1.19
N GLN A 101 4.46 15.93 -1.28
CA GLN A 101 4.05 16.88 -0.25
C GLN A 101 3.80 16.20 1.10
N ILE A 102 3.07 15.08 1.13
CA ILE A 102 2.83 14.29 2.35
C ILE A 102 4.15 13.91 3.04
N ARG A 103 5.18 13.58 2.25
CA ARG A 103 6.51 13.19 2.74
C ARG A 103 7.32 14.39 3.21
N GLU A 104 7.34 15.49 2.46
CA GLU A 104 8.08 16.71 2.77
C GLU A 104 7.55 17.38 4.05
N HIS A 105 6.25 17.37 4.27
CA HIS A 105 5.61 17.86 5.48
C HIS A 105 5.62 16.87 6.66
N GLY A 106 6.18 15.66 6.47
CA GLY A 106 6.32 14.67 7.54
C GLY A 106 4.98 14.13 8.07
N TRP A 107 3.90 14.24 7.29
CA TRP A 107 2.59 13.70 7.70
C TRP A 107 2.59 12.18 7.73
N ASN A 108 3.40 11.53 6.91
CA ASN A 108 3.60 10.08 6.92
C ASN A 108 4.85 9.73 7.74
N LYS A 109 4.67 9.53 9.05
CA LYS A 109 5.72 9.09 9.97
C LYS A 109 5.86 7.56 9.91
N THR A 110 6.36 7.01 8.82
CA THR A 110 6.73 5.60 8.78
C THR A 110 8.21 5.46 9.15
N GLU A 111 8.49 4.74 10.22
CA GLU A 111 9.85 4.29 10.52
C GLU A 111 10.38 3.45 9.36
N LYS A 112 11.54 3.82 8.86
CA LYS A 112 12.20 3.06 7.79
C LYS A 112 12.80 1.80 8.39
N VAL A 113 12.03 0.71 8.45
CA VAL A 113 12.58 -0.61 8.76
C VAL A 113 13.43 -1.06 7.56
N ALA A 114 14.69 -1.40 7.82
CA ALA A 114 15.58 -1.94 6.79
C ALA A 114 15.00 -3.26 6.24
N LYS A 115 14.62 -3.26 4.98
CA LYS A 115 14.09 -4.46 4.34
C LYS A 115 15.21 -5.41 4.01
N LYS A 116 15.10 -6.68 4.42
CA LYS A 116 15.99 -7.75 3.95
C LYS A 116 15.89 -7.83 2.41
N LYS A 117 17.03 -7.81 1.73
CA LYS A 117 17.10 -8.01 0.28
C LYS A 117 17.08 -9.50 0.01
N TYR A 118 15.99 -9.99 -0.56
CA TYR A 118 15.92 -11.35 -1.10
C TYR A 118 16.21 -11.32 -2.60
N PRO A 119 16.79 -12.39 -3.18
CA PRO A 119 16.94 -12.50 -4.62
C PRO A 119 15.56 -12.39 -5.28
N LYS A 120 15.49 -11.68 -6.40
CA LYS A 120 14.22 -11.54 -7.14
C LYS A 120 13.84 -12.91 -7.71
N SER A 121 12.61 -13.33 -7.43
CA SER A 121 12.03 -14.51 -8.07
C SER A 121 11.91 -14.29 -9.58
N THR A 122 12.24 -15.32 -10.35
CA THR A 122 12.00 -15.35 -11.80
C THR A 122 10.57 -15.73 -12.17
N TRP A 123 9.78 -16.14 -11.16
CA TRP A 123 8.38 -16.50 -11.37
C TRP A 123 7.56 -15.26 -11.77
N LYS A 124 6.72 -15.45 -12.78
CA LYS A 124 5.76 -14.44 -13.21
C LYS A 124 4.35 -14.95 -12.86
N PRO A 125 3.47 -14.10 -12.30
CA PRO A 125 2.08 -14.47 -12.06
C PRO A 125 1.35 -14.71 -13.38
N ASP A 126 0.32 -15.56 -13.34
CA ASP A 126 -0.63 -15.70 -14.44
C ASP A 126 -1.27 -14.33 -14.72
N ILE A 127 -1.50 -14.04 -15.99
CA ILE A 127 -2.25 -12.82 -16.37
C ILE A 127 -3.73 -13.20 -16.33
N VAL A 128 -4.48 -12.55 -15.43
CA VAL A 128 -5.94 -12.68 -15.32
C VAL A 128 -6.61 -11.53 -16.06
N THR A 129 -7.69 -11.82 -16.78
CA THR A 129 -8.33 -10.91 -17.74
C THR A 129 -9.76 -10.54 -17.38
N TYR A 130 -10.42 -11.26 -16.46
CA TYR A 130 -11.79 -10.98 -16.01
C TYR A 130 -12.02 -11.35 -14.54
N PRO A 131 -13.04 -10.73 -13.89
CA PRO A 131 -13.41 -11.08 -12.53
C PRO A 131 -13.85 -12.55 -12.41
N GLY A 132 -13.26 -13.26 -11.43
CA GLY A 132 -13.56 -14.67 -11.17
C GLY A 132 -12.74 -15.66 -12.00
N GLU A 133 -11.88 -15.21 -12.93
CA GLU A 133 -10.97 -16.11 -13.65
C GLU A 133 -10.09 -16.90 -12.69
N LYS A 134 -9.57 -16.24 -11.65
CA LYS A 134 -8.77 -16.88 -10.61
C LYS A 134 -8.96 -16.21 -9.26
N VAL A 135 -9.37 -17.00 -8.28
CA VAL A 135 -9.59 -16.59 -6.89
C VAL A 135 -8.61 -17.30 -5.97
N GLN A 136 -7.84 -16.56 -5.19
CA GLN A 136 -7.00 -17.13 -4.14
C GLN A 136 -7.80 -17.28 -2.85
N ILE A 137 -7.71 -18.44 -2.20
CA ILE A 137 -8.32 -18.70 -0.89
C ILE A 137 -7.22 -19.09 0.10
N ASP A 138 -7.28 -18.53 1.30
CA ASP A 138 -6.36 -18.85 2.40
C ASP A 138 -7.03 -18.60 3.75
N ILE A 139 -6.49 -19.26 4.80
CA ILE A 139 -7.00 -19.20 6.16
C ILE A 139 -5.93 -18.63 7.08
N LYS A 140 -6.30 -17.61 7.86
CA LYS A 140 -5.43 -17.07 8.90
C LYS A 140 -6.09 -17.18 10.28
N TYR A 141 -5.25 -17.20 11.31
CA TYR A 141 -5.70 -17.06 12.70
C TYR A 141 -6.22 -15.64 12.96
N VAL A 142 -7.32 -15.54 13.70
CA VAL A 142 -7.71 -14.29 14.34
C VAL A 142 -6.78 -14.05 15.53
N PRO A 143 -6.10 -12.89 15.64
CA PRO A 143 -5.23 -12.60 16.77
C PRO A 143 -6.01 -12.62 18.10
N MET A 144 -5.49 -13.35 19.08
CA MET A 144 -6.13 -13.44 20.39
C MET A 144 -6.15 -12.11 21.14
N ASP A 145 -5.15 -11.26 20.91
CA ASP A 145 -4.99 -9.96 21.58
C ASP A 145 -6.18 -9.01 21.35
N CYS A 146 -6.90 -9.17 20.23
CA CYS A 146 -8.08 -8.37 19.93
C CYS A 146 -9.38 -8.92 20.57
N LEU A 147 -9.35 -10.13 21.16
CA LEU A 147 -10.52 -10.77 21.77
C LEU A 147 -10.51 -10.50 23.28
N LYS A 148 -11.49 -9.72 23.75
CA LYS A 148 -11.65 -9.36 25.18
C LYS A 148 -12.83 -10.09 25.81
N PHE A 149 -13.03 -11.34 25.43
CA PHE A 149 -14.05 -12.24 25.98
C PHE A 149 -13.47 -13.63 26.16
N ASP A 150 -14.09 -14.42 27.02
CA ASP A 150 -13.69 -15.82 27.19
C ASP A 150 -14.06 -16.63 25.96
N THR A 151 -13.04 -17.15 25.28
CA THR A 151 -13.21 -17.98 24.09
C THR A 151 -13.47 -19.45 24.44
N HIS A 152 -13.46 -19.85 25.74
CA HIS A 152 -13.57 -21.25 26.20
C HIS A 152 -12.60 -22.21 25.47
N GLY A 153 -11.41 -21.72 25.12
CA GLY A 153 -10.39 -22.47 24.38
C GLY A 153 -10.60 -22.54 22.87
N ILE A 154 -11.67 -21.95 22.34
CA ILE A 154 -11.93 -21.89 20.90
C ILE A 154 -10.96 -20.90 20.25
N ARG A 155 -10.35 -21.31 19.14
CA ARG A 155 -9.49 -20.48 18.32
C ARG A 155 -10.23 -20.12 17.03
N TYR A 156 -10.42 -18.82 16.81
CA TYR A 156 -11.11 -18.33 15.61
C TYR A 156 -10.18 -18.16 14.43
N TYR A 157 -10.73 -18.33 13.24
CA TYR A 157 -10.03 -18.27 11.97
C TYR A 157 -10.79 -17.36 10.99
N GLN A 158 -10.04 -16.69 10.12
CA GLN A 158 -10.58 -15.95 9.00
C GLN A 158 -10.31 -16.72 7.72
N ILE A 159 -11.36 -17.15 7.01
CA ILE A 159 -11.25 -17.65 5.64
C ILE A 159 -11.38 -16.44 4.72
N THR A 160 -10.45 -16.30 3.79
CA THR A 160 -10.39 -15.17 2.85
C THR A 160 -10.34 -15.68 1.43
N ALA A 161 -11.26 -15.22 0.59
CA ALA A 161 -11.16 -15.32 -0.86
C ALA A 161 -10.89 -13.94 -1.45
N ILE A 162 -9.96 -13.87 -2.38
CA ILE A 162 -9.62 -12.64 -3.11
C ILE A 162 -9.52 -12.93 -4.60
N ASP A 163 -10.29 -12.20 -5.40
CA ASP A 163 -10.20 -12.26 -6.85
C ASP A 163 -8.91 -11.58 -7.34
N GLU A 164 -8.15 -12.27 -8.19
CA GLU A 164 -6.87 -11.75 -8.68
C GLU A 164 -7.03 -10.58 -9.64
N TYR A 165 -8.14 -10.49 -10.38
CA TYR A 165 -8.41 -9.41 -11.32
C TYR A 165 -8.82 -8.11 -10.60
N SER A 166 -9.94 -8.15 -9.91
CA SER A 166 -10.53 -6.97 -9.27
C SER A 166 -10.01 -6.65 -7.88
N ARG A 167 -9.31 -7.60 -7.22
CA ARG A 167 -8.95 -7.53 -5.80
C ARG A 167 -10.15 -7.51 -4.85
N LYS A 168 -11.35 -7.85 -5.35
CA LYS A 168 -12.55 -7.98 -4.51
C LYS A 168 -12.40 -9.15 -3.56
N ARG A 169 -12.85 -8.95 -2.33
CA ARG A 169 -12.71 -9.95 -1.26
C ARG A 169 -14.05 -10.38 -0.73
N TYR A 170 -14.14 -11.67 -0.43
CA TYR A 170 -15.16 -12.26 0.43
C TYR A 170 -14.47 -12.97 1.60
N CYS A 171 -14.97 -12.79 2.82
CA CYS A 171 -14.33 -13.33 4.02
C CYS A 171 -15.38 -13.76 5.04
N GLU A 172 -15.09 -14.85 5.75
CA GLU A 172 -15.87 -15.31 6.90
C GLU A 172 -14.98 -15.57 8.11
N ILE A 173 -15.54 -15.42 9.31
CA ILE A 173 -14.89 -15.82 10.56
C ILE A 173 -15.58 -17.08 11.09
N VAL A 174 -14.76 -18.12 11.31
CA VAL A 174 -15.19 -19.44 11.75
C VAL A 174 -14.45 -19.81 13.05
N ASP A 175 -14.98 -20.77 13.78
CA ASP A 175 -14.47 -21.26 15.06
C ASP A 175 -13.55 -22.47 14.93
N GLU A 176 -13.46 -23.04 13.73
CA GLU A 176 -12.62 -24.18 13.45
C GLU A 176 -11.99 -24.11 12.06
N LYS A 177 -10.77 -24.60 11.93
CA LYS A 177 -10.08 -24.80 10.66
C LYS A 177 -10.36 -26.23 10.17
N SER A 178 -11.49 -26.41 9.51
CA SER A 178 -11.97 -27.73 9.04
C SER A 178 -12.42 -27.70 7.59
N VAL A 179 -12.45 -28.89 6.98
CA VAL A 179 -12.96 -29.07 5.60
C VAL A 179 -14.44 -28.68 5.50
N THR A 180 -15.22 -28.89 6.55
CA THR A 180 -16.65 -28.52 6.57
C THR A 180 -16.83 -27.00 6.44
N HIS A 181 -16.02 -26.22 7.16
CA HIS A 181 -16.07 -24.75 7.09
C HIS A 181 -15.60 -24.21 5.73
N THR A 182 -14.53 -24.77 5.16
CA THR A 182 -14.05 -24.38 3.83
C THR A 182 -15.04 -24.75 2.72
N ALA A 183 -15.69 -25.92 2.82
CA ALA A 183 -16.76 -26.34 1.93
C ALA A 183 -17.98 -25.42 2.01
N SER A 184 -18.45 -25.09 3.24
CA SER A 184 -19.54 -24.14 3.44
C SER A 184 -19.22 -22.74 2.91
N PHE A 185 -17.98 -22.29 3.09
CA PHE A 185 -17.49 -21.03 2.56
C PHE A 185 -17.51 -21.03 1.00
N LEU A 186 -17.07 -22.13 0.38
CA LEU A 186 -17.04 -22.28 -1.09
C LEU A 186 -18.45 -22.24 -1.70
N ILE A 187 -19.46 -22.84 -1.03
CA ILE A 187 -20.85 -22.78 -1.48
C ILE A 187 -21.32 -21.33 -1.64
N LYS A 188 -20.94 -20.45 -0.70
CA LYS A 188 -21.34 -19.05 -0.64
C LYS A 188 -20.40 -18.11 -1.44
N LEU A 189 -19.30 -18.61 -1.98
CA LEU A 189 -18.23 -17.81 -2.56
C LEU A 189 -18.71 -16.90 -3.69
N GLU A 190 -19.45 -17.47 -4.66
CA GLU A 190 -19.91 -16.73 -5.82
C GLU A 190 -20.92 -15.65 -5.44
N ASP A 191 -21.84 -15.94 -4.52
CA ASP A 191 -22.81 -14.96 -3.99
C ASP A 191 -22.07 -13.84 -3.23
N GLY A 192 -21.06 -14.20 -2.45
CA GLY A 192 -20.24 -13.25 -1.69
C GLY A 192 -19.40 -12.33 -2.56
N LEU A 193 -18.91 -12.84 -3.68
CA LEU A 193 -18.15 -12.06 -4.69
C LEU A 193 -19.09 -11.33 -5.67
N GLY A 194 -20.28 -11.87 -5.95
CA GLY A 194 -21.26 -11.34 -6.89
C GLY A 194 -20.95 -11.67 -8.35
N PHE A 195 -20.16 -12.70 -8.61
CA PHE A 195 -19.84 -13.20 -9.95
C PHE A 195 -19.40 -14.67 -9.91
N LYS A 196 -19.43 -15.33 -11.06
CA LYS A 196 -18.99 -16.71 -11.23
C LYS A 196 -17.48 -16.85 -11.11
N VAL A 197 -17.02 -17.96 -10.56
CA VAL A 197 -15.62 -18.28 -10.35
C VAL A 197 -15.22 -19.44 -11.28
N THR A 198 -14.13 -19.24 -12.03
CA THR A 198 -13.60 -20.25 -12.95
C THR A 198 -12.53 -21.11 -12.29
N THR A 199 -11.60 -20.49 -11.56
CA THR A 199 -10.48 -21.20 -10.92
C THR A 199 -10.34 -20.75 -9.47
N VAL A 200 -10.18 -21.72 -8.56
CA VAL A 200 -9.81 -21.50 -7.16
C VAL A 200 -8.38 -21.98 -6.94
N GLN A 201 -7.57 -21.15 -6.30
CA GLN A 201 -6.21 -21.51 -5.87
C GLN A 201 -6.09 -21.45 -4.34
N THR A 202 -5.54 -22.51 -3.75
CA THR A 202 -5.24 -22.59 -2.32
C THR A 202 -3.79 -23.04 -2.10
N ASP A 203 -3.32 -23.00 -0.87
CA ASP A 203 -2.17 -23.79 -0.45
C ASP A 203 -2.51 -25.27 -0.30
N ASN A 204 -1.53 -26.10 0.12
CA ASN A 204 -1.72 -27.52 0.33
C ASN A 204 -2.21 -27.85 1.76
N GLY A 205 -3.00 -26.96 2.38
CA GLY A 205 -3.58 -27.19 3.69
C GLY A 205 -4.59 -28.33 3.71
N ARG A 206 -4.58 -29.14 4.77
CA ARG A 206 -5.49 -30.29 4.91
C ARG A 206 -6.96 -29.91 4.99
N GLU A 207 -7.25 -28.67 5.26
CA GLU A 207 -8.59 -28.08 5.21
C GLU A 207 -9.11 -27.87 3.79
N PHE A 208 -8.24 -27.98 2.76
CA PHE A 208 -8.59 -27.85 1.36
C PHE A 208 -8.41 -29.16 0.59
N THR A 209 -7.27 -29.84 0.79
CA THR A 209 -6.90 -31.03 0.02
C THR A 209 -6.26 -32.10 0.89
N ASN A 210 -6.44 -33.34 0.50
CA ASN A 210 -5.72 -34.45 1.11
C ASN A 210 -4.30 -34.57 0.53
N ASP A 211 -3.42 -35.22 1.28
CA ASP A 211 -2.10 -35.58 0.79
C ASP A 211 -2.23 -36.72 -0.24
N PRO A 212 -1.85 -36.51 -1.51
CA PRO A 212 -1.93 -37.54 -2.55
C PRO A 212 -1.09 -38.80 -2.23
N ALA A 213 -0.05 -38.65 -1.39
CA ALA A 213 0.76 -39.79 -0.94
C ALA A 213 0.04 -40.68 0.07
N VAL A 214 -1.01 -40.17 0.73
CA VAL A 214 -1.76 -40.86 1.79
C VAL A 214 -3.09 -41.41 1.28
N THR A 215 -3.80 -40.64 0.45
CA THR A 215 -5.12 -41.03 -0.05
C THR A 215 -5.43 -40.35 -1.38
N THR A 216 -6.20 -41.04 -2.21
CA THR A 216 -6.76 -40.54 -3.47
C THR A 216 -8.21 -40.02 -3.32
N LYS A 217 -8.76 -40.07 -2.09
CA LYS A 217 -10.12 -39.59 -1.84
C LYS A 217 -10.12 -38.08 -1.88
N LEU A 218 -11.11 -37.50 -2.53
CA LEU A 218 -11.35 -36.08 -2.53
C LEU A 218 -11.82 -35.61 -1.15
N THR A 219 -11.51 -34.37 -0.80
CA THR A 219 -12.12 -33.69 0.33
C THR A 219 -13.49 -33.15 -0.07
N LEU A 220 -14.38 -32.89 0.90
CA LEU A 220 -15.66 -32.24 0.63
C LEU A 220 -15.50 -30.91 -0.13
N PHE A 221 -14.40 -30.18 0.13
CA PHE A 221 -14.06 -28.96 -0.59
C PHE A 221 -13.81 -29.23 -2.09
N GLU A 222 -13.04 -30.26 -2.41
CA GLU A 222 -12.75 -30.67 -3.78
C GLU A 222 -13.98 -31.23 -4.51
N GLU A 223 -14.82 -31.97 -3.79
CA GLU A 223 -16.09 -32.49 -4.33
C GLU A 223 -17.01 -31.34 -4.77
N ILE A 224 -17.16 -30.29 -3.93
CA ILE A 224 -17.96 -29.11 -4.27
C ILE A 224 -17.37 -28.34 -5.44
N LEU A 225 -16.03 -28.23 -5.55
CA LEU A 225 -15.39 -27.62 -6.72
C LEU A 225 -15.74 -28.35 -8.01
N GLN A 226 -15.69 -29.69 -7.99
CA GLN A 226 -16.09 -30.52 -9.14
C GLN A 226 -17.58 -30.37 -9.49
N GLU A 227 -18.45 -30.39 -8.48
CA GLU A 227 -19.90 -30.20 -8.66
C GLU A 227 -20.23 -28.84 -9.30
N LYS A 228 -19.51 -27.78 -8.88
CA LYS A 228 -19.67 -26.43 -9.43
C LYS A 228 -18.95 -26.22 -10.78
N GLY A 229 -18.13 -27.15 -11.22
CA GLY A 229 -17.30 -27.00 -12.42
C GLY A 229 -16.22 -25.96 -12.29
N ILE A 230 -15.68 -25.78 -11.08
CA ILE A 230 -14.60 -24.82 -10.78
C ILE A 230 -13.26 -25.55 -10.82
N ASP A 231 -12.32 -25.05 -11.62
CA ASP A 231 -10.97 -25.58 -11.68
C ASP A 231 -10.21 -25.36 -10.37
N TYR A 232 -9.48 -26.38 -9.94
CA TYR A 232 -8.72 -26.33 -8.69
C TYR A 232 -7.21 -26.29 -8.96
N LYS A 233 -6.52 -25.32 -8.33
CA LYS A 233 -5.06 -25.20 -8.39
C LYS A 233 -4.46 -25.16 -6.98
N ASN A 234 -3.50 -26.03 -6.72
CA ASN A 234 -2.67 -25.97 -5.51
C ASN A 234 -1.39 -25.19 -5.78
N THR A 235 -0.94 -24.43 -4.81
CA THR A 235 0.39 -23.81 -4.88
C THR A 235 1.47 -24.90 -4.84
N ARG A 236 2.57 -24.67 -5.55
CA ARG A 236 3.74 -25.57 -5.44
C ARG A 236 4.29 -25.56 -4.02
N PRO A 237 4.76 -26.70 -3.51
CA PRO A 237 5.45 -26.72 -2.22
C PRO A 237 6.55 -25.65 -2.15
N TYR A 238 6.70 -25.02 -0.99
CA TYR A 238 7.69 -23.96 -0.74
C TYR A 238 7.60 -22.75 -1.66
N SER A 239 6.42 -22.45 -2.21
CA SER A 239 6.21 -21.34 -3.16
C SER A 239 5.18 -20.32 -2.66
N PRO A 240 5.39 -19.66 -1.49
CA PRO A 240 4.42 -18.76 -0.90
C PRO A 240 4.07 -17.56 -1.79
N TRP A 241 4.98 -17.16 -2.67
CA TRP A 241 4.72 -16.05 -3.60
C TRP A 241 3.53 -16.29 -4.54
N GLN A 242 3.12 -17.54 -4.76
CA GLN A 242 1.96 -17.87 -5.58
C GLN A 242 0.64 -17.41 -4.93
N ASN A 243 0.57 -17.41 -3.59
CA ASN A 243 -0.57 -16.88 -2.81
C ASN A 243 -0.30 -15.46 -2.27
N GLY A 244 0.66 -14.73 -2.82
CA GLY A 244 1.11 -13.44 -2.31
C GLY A 244 0.03 -12.36 -2.26
N ILE A 245 -1.05 -12.46 -3.03
CA ILE A 245 -2.15 -11.48 -3.02
C ILE A 245 -3.00 -11.67 -1.75
N VAL A 246 -3.40 -12.88 -1.43
CA VAL A 246 -4.18 -13.16 -0.22
C VAL A 246 -3.33 -12.96 1.04
N GLU A 247 -2.06 -13.39 1.04
CA GLU A 247 -1.14 -13.16 2.16
C GLU A 247 -0.93 -11.68 2.44
N ARG A 248 -0.80 -10.85 1.40
CA ARG A 248 -0.73 -9.39 1.57
C ARG A 248 -2.01 -8.85 2.19
N SER A 249 -3.19 -9.34 1.77
CA SER A 249 -4.46 -8.92 2.34
C SER A 249 -4.54 -9.26 3.83
N HIS A 250 -4.03 -10.43 4.23
CA HIS A 250 -3.95 -10.85 5.63
C HIS A 250 -3.07 -9.94 6.49
N ARG A 251 -1.95 -9.44 5.94
CA ARG A 251 -1.11 -8.46 6.63
C ARG A 251 -1.84 -7.13 6.78
N GLU A 252 -2.50 -6.65 5.73
CA GLU A 252 -3.32 -5.43 5.80
C GLU A 252 -4.45 -5.55 6.83
N ASP A 253 -5.08 -6.73 6.95
CA ASP A 253 -6.10 -6.99 7.97
C ASP A 253 -5.52 -6.94 9.40
N GLY A 254 -4.31 -7.48 9.60
CA GLY A 254 -3.59 -7.32 10.86
C GLY A 254 -3.37 -5.85 11.21
N GLU A 255 -2.74 -5.10 10.31
CA GLU A 255 -2.34 -3.72 10.53
C GLU A 255 -3.52 -2.74 10.65
N ARG A 256 -4.60 -2.94 9.88
CA ARG A 256 -5.71 -1.98 9.76
C ARG A 256 -6.96 -2.34 10.53
N PHE A 257 -7.15 -3.61 10.86
CA PHE A 257 -8.34 -4.09 11.53
C PHE A 257 -8.05 -4.69 12.90
N TYR A 258 -7.31 -5.80 12.96
CA TYR A 258 -7.13 -6.54 14.22
C TYR A 258 -6.28 -5.79 15.25
N ASN A 259 -5.15 -5.19 14.86
CA ASN A 259 -4.25 -4.48 15.77
C ASN A 259 -4.81 -3.13 16.28
N ARG A 260 -5.97 -2.73 15.78
CA ARG A 260 -6.58 -1.42 16.10
C ARG A 260 -7.91 -1.51 16.83
N ARG A 261 -8.37 -2.72 17.11
CA ARG A 261 -9.71 -2.93 17.67
C ARG A 261 -9.71 -4.05 18.67
N GLU A 262 -10.62 -3.93 19.63
CA GLU A 262 -10.91 -4.96 20.62
C GLU A 262 -12.40 -5.33 20.52
N PHE A 263 -12.70 -6.60 20.75
CA PHE A 263 -14.05 -7.14 20.59
C PHE A 263 -14.51 -7.82 21.87
N SER A 264 -15.72 -7.48 22.32
CA SER A 264 -16.34 -8.00 23.54
C SER A 264 -17.04 -9.35 23.38
N ASN A 265 -17.32 -9.76 22.14
CA ASN A 265 -17.91 -11.06 21.80
C ASN A 265 -17.71 -11.36 20.31
N ILE A 266 -17.99 -12.62 19.94
CA ILE A 266 -17.80 -13.10 18.55
C ILE A 266 -18.73 -12.41 17.55
N GLU A 267 -19.94 -12.07 17.93
CA GLU A 267 -20.90 -11.40 17.04
C GLU A 267 -20.45 -9.97 16.70
N ALA A 268 -19.91 -9.25 17.69
CA ALA A 268 -19.30 -7.95 17.48
C ALA A 268 -18.12 -8.02 16.50
N LEU A 269 -17.26 -9.02 16.64
CA LEU A 269 -16.15 -9.29 15.72
C LEU A 269 -16.67 -9.57 14.31
N LYS A 270 -17.58 -10.54 14.14
CA LYS A 270 -18.14 -10.91 12.82
C LYS A 270 -18.82 -9.71 12.14
N LYS A 271 -19.60 -8.93 12.87
CA LYS A 271 -20.28 -7.73 12.36
C LYS A 271 -19.29 -6.65 11.94
N ALA A 272 -18.28 -6.37 12.77
CA ALA A 272 -17.25 -5.38 12.45
C ALA A 272 -16.39 -5.80 11.27
N HIS A 273 -16.02 -7.09 11.22
CA HIS A 273 -15.24 -7.65 10.13
C HIS A 273 -15.97 -7.57 8.79
N ARG A 274 -17.25 -7.95 8.74
CA ARG A 274 -18.08 -7.81 7.53
C ARG A 274 -18.10 -6.37 7.02
N ARG A 275 -18.28 -5.38 7.93
CA ARG A 275 -18.25 -3.95 7.57
C ARG A 275 -16.88 -3.53 7.02
N TYR A 276 -15.80 -4.04 7.64
CA TYR A 276 -14.45 -3.76 7.20
C TYR A 276 -14.16 -4.30 5.80
N ILE A 277 -14.58 -5.54 5.49
CA ILE A 277 -14.41 -6.13 4.17
C ILE A 277 -15.24 -5.39 3.11
N ASN A 278 -16.52 -5.11 3.40
CA ASN A 278 -17.38 -4.35 2.48
C ASN A 278 -16.83 -2.95 2.20
N ARG A 279 -16.31 -2.27 3.23
CA ARG A 279 -15.62 -0.99 3.02
C ARG A 279 -14.35 -1.17 2.18
N GLY A 280 -13.54 -2.20 2.45
CA GLY A 280 -12.31 -2.52 1.72
C GLY A 280 -12.52 -2.75 0.22
N ASN A 281 -13.69 -3.29 -0.15
CA ASN A 281 -14.10 -3.46 -1.55
C ASN A 281 -14.52 -2.15 -2.24
N ASN A 282 -14.68 -1.06 -1.50
CA ASN A 282 -14.97 0.29 -2.01
C ASN A 282 -13.79 1.27 -1.88
N ILE A 283 -12.62 0.81 -1.38
CA ILE A 283 -11.42 1.65 -1.25
C ILE A 283 -10.62 1.60 -2.55
N HIS A 284 -10.27 2.78 -3.06
CA HIS A 284 -9.49 2.92 -4.29
C HIS A 284 -8.04 2.45 -4.10
N ARG A 285 -7.50 1.75 -5.11
CA ARG A 285 -6.16 1.14 -5.07
C ARG A 285 -5.31 1.58 -6.26
N LYS A 286 -4.04 1.94 -6.03
CA LYS A 286 -3.13 2.30 -7.13
C LYS A 286 -2.97 1.18 -8.14
N VAL A 287 -2.94 -0.09 -7.70
CA VAL A 287 -2.83 -1.27 -8.57
C VAL A 287 -4.05 -1.47 -9.49
N LEU A 288 -5.18 -0.86 -9.16
CA LEU A 288 -6.40 -0.84 -9.96
C LEU A 288 -6.61 0.52 -10.65
N GLU A 289 -5.52 1.22 -10.97
CA GLU A 289 -5.58 2.53 -11.62
C GLU A 289 -6.47 3.55 -10.88
N PHE A 290 -6.39 3.53 -9.55
CA PHE A 290 -7.19 4.36 -8.64
C PHE A 290 -8.69 4.08 -8.67
N LYS A 291 -9.10 2.88 -9.08
CA LYS A 291 -10.46 2.37 -8.91
C LYS A 291 -10.55 1.47 -7.67
N SER A 292 -11.76 1.32 -7.17
CA SER A 292 -12.06 0.33 -6.12
C SER A 292 -12.33 -1.05 -6.73
N PRO A 293 -12.21 -2.14 -5.94
CA PRO A 293 -12.59 -3.48 -6.38
C PRO A 293 -14.00 -3.57 -6.97
N ASN A 294 -14.98 -2.91 -6.36
CA ASN A 294 -16.35 -2.92 -6.85
C ASN A 294 -16.49 -2.18 -8.19
N GLU A 295 -15.85 -1.00 -8.34
CA GLU A 295 -15.86 -0.26 -9.61
C GLU A 295 -15.26 -1.07 -10.76
N ILE A 296 -14.16 -1.83 -10.52
CA ILE A 296 -13.57 -2.72 -11.53
C ILE A 296 -14.57 -3.81 -11.97
N VAL A 297 -15.28 -4.40 -11.02
CA VAL A 297 -16.28 -5.44 -11.32
C VAL A 297 -17.46 -4.85 -12.10
N GLU A 298 -17.99 -3.72 -11.64
CA GLU A 298 -19.10 -3.02 -12.30
C GLU A 298 -18.75 -2.60 -13.74
N GLU A 299 -17.57 -2.03 -13.93
CA GLU A 299 -17.09 -1.62 -15.26
C GLU A 299 -16.94 -2.82 -16.21
N TYR A 300 -16.38 -3.93 -15.74
CA TYR A 300 -16.22 -5.12 -16.56
C TYR A 300 -17.56 -5.66 -17.04
N PHE A 301 -18.54 -5.82 -16.14
CA PHE A 301 -19.83 -6.37 -16.53
C PHE A 301 -20.68 -5.37 -17.32
N SER A 302 -20.57 -4.07 -17.09
CA SER A 302 -21.23 -3.05 -17.91
C SER A 302 -20.70 -3.04 -19.34
N ASN A 303 -19.39 -3.14 -19.53
CA ASN A 303 -18.77 -3.21 -20.85
C ASN A 303 -19.08 -4.51 -21.61
N LYS A 304 -19.38 -5.61 -20.89
CA LYS A 304 -19.77 -6.88 -21.51
C LYS A 304 -21.23 -6.92 -21.90
N ALA A 305 -22.07 -6.09 -21.29
CA ALA A 305 -23.50 -5.99 -21.56
C ALA A 305 -23.83 -4.99 -22.69
N ALA A 306 -22.89 -4.11 -23.06
CA ALA A 306 -22.95 -3.18 -24.18
C ALA A 306 -22.42 -3.82 -25.47
#